data_b9bc54e7bf4261eb1c26ae70bdf98270
#
_entry.id   b9bc54e7bf4261eb1c26ae70bdf98270
#
_cell.length_a   1.000
_cell.length_b   1.000
_cell.length_c   1.000
_cell.angle_alpha   90.00
_cell.angle_beta   90.00
_cell.angle_gamma   90.00
#
_symmetry.space_group_name_H-M   'P 1'
#
loop_
_entity.id
_entity.type
_entity.pdbx_description
1 polymer ?
#
loop_
_entity_poly.entity_id
_entity_poly.type
_entity_poly.pdbx_seq_one_letter_code
_entity_poly.pdbx_strand_id
1 'polypeptide(L)'
;MPSGTKGVPVSAAVTDPPENRRHARFHFTAFVEALDPKSNTQISGRSSDVSLGGCYVDTLNPFSEGTVVRIRLTKDNVSFEANAKVVFSRIGMGMGVAFVSAEKDQFQIYRNWINQLSDDASPAPGLLDGEQVSGGSTDLHAEQSYVLNELVIALMRKGILTEAEGKAMLKRLNR
;
A
#
# COMPACT_ATOMS: atom_id res chain seq x y z
N MET A 1 20.57 55.40 31.17
CA MET A 1 19.53 54.39 31.34
C MET A 1 19.43 53.58 30.06
N PRO A 2 20.03 52.39 29.94
CA PRO A 2 19.88 51.56 28.74
C PRO A 2 18.77 50.55 28.92
N SER A 3 17.82 50.59 28.03
CA SER A 3 16.68 49.64 27.89
C SER A 3 17.17 48.35 27.25
N GLY A 4 17.19 47.28 28.02
CA GLY A 4 17.51 45.96 27.52
C GLY A 4 16.30 45.31 26.81
N THR A 5 16.38 45.15 25.52
CA THR A 5 15.42 44.36 24.74
C THR A 5 15.83 42.87 24.83
N LYS A 6 15.08 42.07 25.59
CA LYS A 6 15.26 40.63 25.63
C LYS A 6 14.57 40.04 24.43
N GLY A 7 15.36 39.51 23.50
CA GLY A 7 14.86 38.72 22.38
C GLY A 7 14.23 37.42 22.88
N VAL A 8 13.03 37.14 22.38
CA VAL A 8 12.29 35.88 22.60
C VAL A 8 12.85 34.83 21.64
N PRO A 9 13.27 33.64 22.10
CA PRO A 9 13.65 32.60 21.17
C PRO A 9 12.41 31.95 20.56
N VAL A 10 12.15 32.22 19.30
CA VAL A 10 11.24 31.46 18.47
C VAL A 10 11.97 30.20 17.96
N SER A 11 11.84 29.11 18.65
CA SER A 11 12.03 27.78 18.03
C SER A 11 11.32 26.74 18.87
N ALA A 12 10.02 26.65 18.64
CA ALA A 12 9.32 25.41 18.91
C ALA A 12 9.45 24.56 17.64
N ALA A 13 10.46 23.70 17.61
CA ALA A 13 10.49 22.59 16.70
C ALA A 13 9.24 21.75 17.02
N VAL A 14 8.28 21.76 16.09
CA VAL A 14 7.18 20.80 16.09
C VAL A 14 7.81 19.45 15.81
N THR A 15 8.18 18.74 16.87
CA THR A 15 8.52 17.32 16.78
C THR A 15 7.20 16.61 16.57
N ASP A 16 6.97 16.15 15.33
CA ASP A 16 5.94 15.18 15.06
C ASP A 16 6.11 14.01 16.02
N PRO A 17 5.02 13.52 16.66
CA PRO A 17 5.12 12.37 17.55
C PRO A 17 5.65 11.17 16.76
N PRO A 18 6.45 10.28 17.40
CA PRO A 18 7.03 9.13 16.72
C PRO A 18 5.92 8.34 16.04
N GLU A 19 6.10 8.14 14.72
CA GLU A 19 5.14 7.48 13.85
C GLU A 19 4.94 6.02 14.29
N ASN A 20 3.94 5.78 15.12
CA ASN A 20 3.55 4.44 15.58
C ASN A 20 2.67 3.72 14.52
N ARG A 21 3.01 3.90 13.25
CA ARG A 21 2.27 3.31 12.13
C ARG A 21 2.77 1.90 11.87
N ARG A 22 1.84 0.93 11.95
CA ARG A 22 2.14 -0.49 11.77
C ARG A 22 2.43 -0.88 10.32
N HIS A 23 2.02 -0.07 9.33
CA HIS A 23 2.11 -0.38 7.90
C HIS A 23 2.56 0.83 7.10
N ALA A 24 3.41 0.59 6.11
CA ALA A 24 3.77 1.57 5.10
C ALA A 24 2.53 2.06 4.34
N ARG A 25 2.54 3.30 3.90
CA ARG A 25 1.50 3.91 3.08
C ARG A 25 2.05 4.21 1.70
N PHE A 26 1.21 3.97 0.71
CA PHE A 26 1.54 4.16 -0.69
C PHE A 26 0.50 5.08 -1.32
N HIS A 27 0.95 5.99 -2.18
CA HIS A 27 0.05 6.77 -2.99
C HIS A 27 -0.67 5.86 -3.99
N PHE A 28 -2.00 5.84 -3.95
CA PHE A 28 -2.81 4.97 -4.79
C PHE A 28 -4.17 5.57 -5.07
N THR A 29 -4.43 5.87 -6.34
CA THR A 29 -5.69 6.43 -6.77
C THR A 29 -6.62 5.33 -7.30
N ALA A 30 -7.74 5.13 -6.62
CA ALA A 30 -8.82 4.26 -7.03
C ALA A 30 -10.16 4.99 -6.82
N PHE A 31 -11.19 4.61 -7.55
CA PHE A 31 -12.56 5.05 -7.27
C PHE A 31 -13.04 4.34 -6.00
N VAL A 32 -13.68 5.09 -5.11
CA VAL A 32 -14.16 4.58 -3.82
C VAL A 32 -15.65 4.82 -3.68
N GLU A 33 -16.37 3.78 -3.31
CA GLU A 33 -17.75 3.83 -2.82
C GLU A 33 -17.77 3.34 -1.37
N ALA A 34 -18.42 4.09 -0.50
CA ALA A 34 -18.60 3.69 0.89
C ALA A 34 -20.08 3.80 1.26
N LEU A 35 -20.62 2.72 1.82
CA LEU A 35 -22.01 2.59 2.25
C LEU A 35 -22.06 2.40 3.77
N ASP A 36 -22.79 3.25 4.45
CA ASP A 36 -23.20 3.01 5.83
C ASP A 36 -24.45 2.11 5.85
N PRO A 37 -24.35 0.86 6.29
CA PRO A 37 -25.48 -0.06 6.27
C PRO A 37 -26.59 0.32 7.27
N LYS A 38 -26.32 1.18 8.24
CA LYS A 38 -27.31 1.61 9.24
C LYS A 38 -28.23 2.71 8.69
N SER A 39 -27.65 3.70 8.03
CA SER A 39 -28.40 4.83 7.44
C SER A 39 -28.77 4.60 5.99
N ASN A 40 -28.24 3.53 5.36
CA ASN A 40 -28.30 3.29 3.91
C ASN A 40 -27.79 4.49 3.08
N THR A 41 -26.89 5.27 3.65
CA THR A 41 -26.26 6.40 2.99
C THR A 41 -25.02 5.92 2.25
N GLN A 42 -24.90 6.30 0.99
CA GLN A 42 -23.73 6.01 0.16
C GLN A 42 -23.00 7.30 -0.19
N ILE A 43 -21.69 7.27 -0.13
CA ILE A 43 -20.82 8.34 -0.62
C ILE A 43 -19.83 7.76 -1.62
N SER A 44 -19.35 8.61 -2.51
CA SER A 44 -18.27 8.28 -3.44
C SER A 44 -17.12 9.26 -3.28
N GLY A 45 -15.92 8.81 -3.67
CA GLY A 45 -14.71 9.59 -3.60
C GLY A 45 -13.56 8.89 -4.34
N ARG A 46 -12.34 9.27 -4.01
CA ARG A 46 -11.12 8.64 -4.52
C ARG A 46 -10.20 8.31 -3.35
N SER A 47 -9.46 7.21 -3.45
CA SER A 47 -8.36 7.00 -2.53
C SER A 47 -7.18 7.87 -2.94
N SER A 48 -6.45 8.40 -1.96
CA SER A 48 -5.15 9.05 -2.17
C SER A 48 -4.01 8.20 -1.62
N ASP A 49 -4.22 7.57 -0.47
CA ASP A 49 -3.26 6.73 0.19
C ASP A 49 -3.87 5.40 0.62
N VAL A 50 -3.08 4.34 0.48
CA VAL A 50 -3.44 2.98 0.91
C VAL A 50 -2.34 2.37 1.76
N SER A 51 -2.73 1.45 2.65
CA SER A 51 -1.83 0.61 3.44
C SER A 51 -2.51 -0.74 3.70
N LEU A 52 -1.78 -1.75 4.16
CA LEU A 52 -2.38 -3.05 4.48
C LEU A 52 -3.56 -2.96 5.47
N GLY A 53 -3.62 -1.93 6.31
CA GLY A 53 -4.65 -1.77 7.33
C GLY A 53 -5.80 -0.84 6.96
N GLY A 54 -5.75 -0.14 5.82
CA GLY A 54 -6.77 0.84 5.48
C GLY A 54 -6.37 1.80 4.37
N CYS A 55 -7.21 2.79 4.11
CA CYS A 55 -6.97 3.82 3.11
C CYS A 55 -7.48 5.19 3.55
N TYR A 56 -7.01 6.23 2.88
CA TYR A 56 -7.59 7.56 2.95
C TYR A 56 -8.49 7.80 1.74
N VAL A 57 -9.67 8.36 1.97
CA VAL A 57 -10.69 8.64 0.96
C VAL A 57 -10.94 10.13 0.89
N ASP A 58 -10.63 10.74 -0.24
CA ASP A 58 -10.93 12.12 -0.55
C ASP A 58 -12.41 12.25 -0.91
N THR A 59 -13.16 12.99 -0.10
CA THR A 59 -14.58 13.23 -0.29
C THR A 59 -14.99 14.52 0.43
N LEU A 60 -15.97 15.24 -0.13
CA LEU A 60 -16.46 16.47 0.47
C LEU A 60 -17.33 16.20 1.71
N ASN A 61 -18.04 15.08 1.72
CA ASN A 61 -19.00 14.72 2.76
C ASN A 61 -18.64 13.37 3.38
N PRO A 62 -17.59 13.32 4.21
CA PRO A 62 -17.16 12.07 4.85
C PRO A 62 -18.15 11.62 5.92
N PHE A 63 -18.20 10.32 6.19
CA PHE A 63 -18.89 9.80 7.38
C PHE A 63 -18.18 10.21 8.66
N SER A 64 -18.92 10.31 9.75
CA SER A 64 -18.36 10.62 11.07
C SER A 64 -17.42 9.51 11.57
N GLU A 65 -16.45 9.89 12.39
CA GLU A 65 -15.57 8.94 13.06
C GLU A 65 -16.36 7.88 13.83
N GLY A 66 -15.88 6.64 13.81
CA GLY A 66 -16.55 5.52 14.44
C GLY A 66 -17.60 4.84 13.58
N THR A 67 -18.05 5.45 12.46
CA THR A 67 -19.01 4.82 11.54
C THR A 67 -18.40 3.57 10.92
N VAL A 68 -19.17 2.48 10.90
CA VAL A 68 -18.80 1.25 10.19
C VAL A 68 -19.44 1.27 8.82
N VAL A 69 -18.62 1.14 7.80
CA VAL A 69 -19.02 1.23 6.39
C VAL A 69 -18.61 -0.02 5.63
N ARG A 70 -19.37 -0.38 4.60
CA ARG A 70 -18.90 -1.27 3.54
C ARG A 70 -18.22 -0.39 2.49
N ILE A 71 -16.95 -0.66 2.22
CA ILE A 71 -16.17 0.10 1.25
C ILE A 71 -15.83 -0.77 0.04
N ARG A 72 -15.90 -0.18 -1.15
CA ARG A 72 -15.45 -0.76 -2.41
C ARG A 72 -14.45 0.19 -3.06
N LEU A 73 -13.25 -0.33 -3.35
CA LEU A 73 -12.24 0.36 -4.15
C LEU A 73 -12.20 -0.29 -5.53
N THR A 74 -12.25 0.53 -6.59
CA THR A 74 -12.19 0.04 -7.97
C THR A 74 -11.06 0.72 -8.72
N LYS A 75 -10.17 -0.09 -9.32
CA LYS A 75 -9.09 0.34 -10.20
C LYS A 75 -8.94 -0.64 -11.35
N ASP A 76 -8.83 -0.13 -12.57
CA ASP A 76 -8.58 -0.90 -13.80
C ASP A 76 -9.55 -2.10 -13.95
N ASN A 77 -10.84 -1.89 -13.67
CA ASN A 77 -11.92 -2.91 -13.69
C ASN A 77 -11.78 -4.02 -12.64
N VAL A 78 -10.86 -3.88 -11.69
CA VAL A 78 -10.71 -4.78 -10.55
C VAL A 78 -11.25 -4.08 -9.31
N SER A 79 -12.05 -4.77 -8.52
CA SER A 79 -12.65 -4.22 -7.29
C SER A 79 -12.21 -5.01 -6.07
N PHE A 80 -12.01 -4.27 -4.98
CA PHE A 80 -11.78 -4.79 -3.65
C PHE A 80 -12.90 -4.31 -2.72
N GLU A 81 -13.48 -5.22 -1.95
CA GLU A 81 -14.54 -4.91 -0.98
C GLU A 81 -14.13 -5.32 0.44
N ALA A 82 -14.46 -4.46 1.40
CA ALA A 82 -14.22 -4.72 2.81
C ALA A 82 -15.25 -4.04 3.72
N ASN A 83 -15.40 -4.54 4.94
CA ASN A 83 -15.97 -3.75 6.03
C ASN A 83 -14.85 -2.92 6.66
N ALA A 84 -15.11 -1.64 6.87
CA ALA A 84 -14.16 -0.70 7.40
C ALA A 84 -14.80 0.18 8.48
N LYS A 85 -13.97 0.74 9.34
CA LYS A 85 -14.38 1.73 10.35
C LYS A 85 -13.70 3.06 10.05
N VAL A 86 -14.46 4.14 10.06
CA VAL A 86 -13.91 5.49 9.95
C VAL A 86 -13.13 5.81 11.22
N VAL A 87 -11.83 6.06 11.09
CA VAL A 87 -10.91 6.36 12.21
C VAL A 87 -10.48 7.82 12.26
N PHE A 88 -10.74 8.55 11.18
CA PHE A 88 -10.50 9.98 11.06
C PHE A 88 -11.47 10.56 10.05
N SER A 89 -12.00 11.76 10.32
CA SER A 89 -12.95 12.44 9.42
C SER A 89 -12.79 13.95 9.47
N ARG A 90 -12.75 14.58 8.31
CA ARG A 90 -12.71 16.03 8.17
C ARG A 90 -13.57 16.47 6.99
N ILE A 91 -14.65 17.23 7.28
CA ILE A 91 -15.56 17.77 6.28
C ILE A 91 -14.78 18.59 5.26
N GLY A 92 -15.07 18.38 3.97
CA GLY A 92 -14.42 19.07 2.86
C GLY A 92 -13.03 18.55 2.51
N MET A 93 -12.48 17.58 3.25
CA MET A 93 -11.16 17.00 3.00
C MET A 93 -11.22 15.51 2.75
N GLY A 94 -11.92 14.76 3.60
CA GLY A 94 -12.03 13.33 3.47
C GLY A 94 -12.04 12.57 4.77
N MET A 95 -11.83 11.27 4.68
CA MET A 95 -11.81 10.36 5.83
C MET A 95 -10.76 9.28 5.70
N GLY A 96 -10.13 8.93 6.83
CA GLY A 96 -9.31 7.74 6.97
C GLY A 96 -10.16 6.57 7.45
N VAL A 97 -10.02 5.42 6.80
CA VAL A 97 -10.73 4.21 7.19
C VAL A 97 -9.74 3.09 7.51
N ALA A 98 -10.04 2.33 8.55
CA ALA A 98 -9.34 1.10 8.90
C ALA A 98 -10.19 -0.10 8.48
N PHE A 99 -9.61 -1.06 7.77
CA PHE A 99 -10.31 -2.29 7.41
C PHE A 99 -10.53 -3.16 8.64
N VAL A 100 -11.74 -3.66 8.81
CA VAL A 100 -12.15 -4.54 9.91
C VAL A 100 -12.19 -5.99 9.46
N SER A 101 -12.77 -6.24 8.29
CA SER A 101 -12.85 -7.57 7.68
C SER A 101 -13.00 -7.47 6.17
N ALA A 102 -12.44 -8.43 5.48
CA ALA A 102 -12.64 -8.67 4.04
C ALA A 102 -12.65 -10.19 3.81
N GLU A 103 -13.30 -10.63 2.75
CA GLU A 103 -13.21 -12.01 2.31
C GLU A 103 -11.79 -12.33 1.81
N LYS A 104 -11.39 -13.60 1.89
CA LYS A 104 -10.04 -14.02 1.53
C LYS A 104 -9.63 -13.61 0.11
N ASP A 105 -10.53 -13.78 -0.85
CA ASP A 105 -10.28 -13.45 -2.25
C ASP A 105 -10.14 -11.94 -2.44
N GLN A 106 -10.96 -11.16 -1.75
CA GLN A 106 -10.88 -9.70 -1.74
C GLN A 106 -9.55 -9.22 -1.14
N PHE A 107 -9.15 -9.82 -0.03
CA PHE A 107 -7.88 -9.47 0.61
C PHE A 107 -6.66 -9.80 -0.27
N GLN A 108 -6.71 -10.87 -1.08
CA GLN A 108 -5.65 -11.19 -2.04
C GLN A 108 -5.53 -10.12 -3.14
N ILE A 109 -6.66 -9.63 -3.67
CA ILE A 109 -6.69 -8.55 -4.66
C ILE A 109 -5.99 -7.31 -4.09
N TYR A 110 -6.38 -6.89 -2.89
CA TYR A 110 -5.82 -5.72 -2.23
C TYR A 110 -4.33 -5.88 -1.92
N ARG A 111 -3.93 -7.05 -1.45
CA ARG A 111 -2.53 -7.37 -1.16
C ARG A 111 -1.65 -7.30 -2.42
N ASN A 112 -2.17 -7.77 -3.55
CA ASN A 112 -1.45 -7.66 -4.83
C ASN A 112 -1.22 -6.20 -5.23
N TRP A 113 -2.20 -5.31 -5.02
CA TRP A 113 -2.00 -3.87 -5.23
C TRP A 113 -0.90 -3.30 -4.33
N ILE A 114 -0.94 -3.62 -3.04
CA ILE A 114 0.08 -3.15 -2.10
C ILE A 114 1.48 -3.66 -2.46
N ASN A 115 1.62 -4.92 -2.85
CA ASN A 115 2.90 -5.49 -3.25
C ASN A 115 3.46 -4.79 -4.50
N GLN A 116 2.63 -4.57 -5.53
CA GLN A 116 3.03 -3.81 -6.72
C GLN A 116 3.53 -2.40 -6.37
N LEU A 117 2.83 -1.70 -5.48
CA LEU A 117 3.23 -0.37 -5.04
C LEU A 117 4.53 -0.38 -4.21
N SER A 118 4.79 -1.45 -3.46
CA SER A 118 6.02 -1.62 -2.70
C SER A 118 7.22 -1.85 -3.62
N ASP A 119 7.03 -2.63 -4.69
CA ASP A 119 8.07 -2.91 -5.68
C ASP A 119 8.41 -1.66 -6.50
N ASP A 120 7.40 -0.86 -6.87
CA ASP A 120 7.58 0.42 -7.57
C ASP A 120 8.24 1.49 -6.69
N ALA A 121 8.05 1.42 -5.36
CA ALA A 121 8.64 2.36 -4.41
C ALA A 121 10.09 2.02 -4.03
N SER A 122 10.59 0.84 -4.39
CA SER A 122 12.01 0.52 -4.28
C SER A 122 12.79 1.36 -5.30
N PRO A 123 13.81 2.13 -4.87
CA PRO A 123 14.64 2.88 -5.81
C PRO A 123 15.28 1.87 -6.78
N ALA A 124 15.10 2.10 -8.08
CA ALA A 124 15.88 1.40 -9.08
C ALA A 124 17.36 1.43 -8.67
N PRO A 125 18.12 0.31 -8.79
CA PRO A 125 19.51 0.29 -8.41
C PRO A 125 20.24 1.37 -9.20
N GLY A 126 20.46 2.52 -8.56
CA GLY A 126 21.15 3.66 -9.13
C GLY A 126 22.57 3.25 -9.41
N LEU A 127 23.01 3.49 -10.65
CA LEU A 127 24.40 3.62 -11.02
C LEU A 127 25.06 4.65 -10.07
N LEU A 128 25.69 4.18 -9.02
CA LEU A 128 26.63 4.94 -8.24
C LEU A 128 27.99 4.26 -8.34
N ASP A 129 28.89 4.99 -8.95
CA ASP A 129 30.34 4.74 -8.91
C ASP A 129 30.84 4.58 -7.48
N GLY A 130 31.55 3.48 -7.26
CA GLY A 130 32.67 3.38 -6.34
C GLY A 130 32.41 3.57 -4.86
N GLU A 131 32.26 2.48 -4.09
CA GLU A 131 33.21 2.16 -3.03
C GLU A 131 32.90 0.77 -2.43
N GLN A 132 33.95 0.02 -2.20
CA GLN A 132 33.95 -1.35 -1.71
C GLN A 132 33.32 -1.47 -0.33
N VAL A 133 32.33 -2.37 -0.17
CA VAL A 133 32.14 -3.09 1.10
C VAL A 133 31.90 -4.58 0.78
N SER A 134 32.85 -5.36 1.21
CA SER A 134 32.84 -6.81 1.21
C SER A 134 31.71 -7.36 2.09
N GLY A 135 30.95 -8.33 1.56
CA GLY A 135 30.15 -9.24 2.36
C GLY A 135 28.73 -9.47 1.82
N GLY A 136 28.48 -10.60 1.17
CA GLY A 136 27.14 -11.12 0.95
C GLY A 136 26.80 -11.60 -0.47
N SER A 137 27.59 -12.52 -1.01
CA SER A 137 27.32 -13.12 -2.34
C SER A 137 26.21 -14.18 -2.36
N THR A 138 25.38 -14.28 -1.33
CA THR A 138 24.39 -15.36 -1.19
C THR A 138 22.96 -14.95 -1.50
N ASP A 139 22.61 -13.66 -1.47
CA ASP A 139 21.21 -13.23 -1.64
C ASP A 139 20.79 -12.98 -3.09
N LEU A 140 21.72 -12.56 -3.96
CA LEU A 140 21.42 -12.27 -5.38
C LEU A 140 20.99 -13.53 -6.16
N HIS A 141 21.52 -14.71 -5.82
CA HIS A 141 21.11 -15.96 -6.46
C HIS A 141 19.72 -16.43 -6.02
N ALA A 142 19.33 -16.16 -4.79
CA ALA A 142 18.01 -16.50 -4.27
C ALA A 142 16.91 -15.64 -4.91
N GLU A 143 17.13 -14.35 -5.05
CA GLU A 143 16.18 -13.44 -5.71
C GLU A 143 16.02 -13.73 -7.21
N GLN A 144 17.13 -13.96 -7.92
CA GLN A 144 17.09 -14.33 -9.33
C GLN A 144 16.36 -15.66 -9.55
N SER A 145 16.56 -16.64 -8.69
CA SER A 145 15.85 -17.92 -8.75
C SER A 145 14.36 -17.77 -8.52
N TYR A 146 13.97 -16.87 -7.60
CA TYR A 146 12.55 -16.60 -7.30
C TYR A 146 11.82 -15.98 -8.51
N VAL A 147 12.41 -14.95 -9.11
CA VAL A 147 11.83 -14.25 -10.29
C VAL A 147 11.70 -15.22 -11.49
N LEU A 148 12.72 -16.04 -11.72
CA LEU A 148 12.69 -17.04 -12.79
C LEU A 148 11.65 -18.15 -12.54
N ASN A 149 11.47 -18.57 -11.32
CA ASN A 149 10.43 -19.53 -10.94
C ASN A 149 9.02 -18.97 -11.20
N GLU A 150 8.75 -17.74 -10.80
CA GLU A 150 7.48 -17.05 -11.05
C GLU A 150 7.20 -16.87 -12.56
N LEU A 151 8.24 -16.53 -13.34
CA LEU A 151 8.11 -16.40 -14.78
C LEU A 151 7.73 -17.73 -15.44
N VAL A 152 8.38 -18.83 -15.06
CA VAL A 152 8.07 -20.17 -15.59
C VAL A 152 6.65 -20.57 -15.25
N ILE A 153 6.18 -20.32 -14.01
CA ILE A 153 4.82 -20.60 -13.59
C ILE A 153 3.81 -19.75 -14.38
N ALA A 154 4.10 -18.48 -14.62
CA ALA A 154 3.25 -17.60 -15.41
C ALA A 154 3.13 -18.06 -16.88
N LEU A 155 4.21 -18.52 -17.49
CA LEU A 155 4.24 -19.05 -18.85
C LEU A 155 3.44 -20.37 -18.96
N MET A 156 3.51 -21.23 -17.92
CA MET A 156 2.68 -22.44 -17.84
C MET A 156 1.18 -22.10 -17.75
N ARG A 157 0.81 -21.10 -16.92
CA ARG A 157 -0.58 -20.65 -16.79
C ARG A 157 -1.15 -20.07 -18.08
N LYS A 158 -0.30 -19.42 -18.88
CA LYS A 158 -0.69 -18.87 -20.19
C LYS A 158 -0.69 -19.89 -21.31
N GLY A 159 -0.35 -21.16 -21.04
CA GLY A 159 -0.29 -22.23 -22.03
C GLY A 159 0.85 -22.08 -23.06
N ILE A 160 1.85 -21.23 -22.77
CA ILE A 160 3.03 -21.02 -23.61
C ILE A 160 4.06 -22.12 -23.36
N LEU A 161 4.12 -22.63 -22.13
CA LEU A 161 4.93 -23.79 -21.73
C LEU A 161 4.01 -24.92 -21.28
N THR A 162 4.32 -26.14 -21.72
CA THR A 162 3.69 -27.35 -21.20
C THR A 162 4.12 -27.60 -19.76
N GLU A 163 3.32 -28.35 -19.01
CA GLU A 163 3.64 -28.70 -17.61
C GLU A 163 4.97 -29.47 -17.48
N ALA A 164 5.29 -30.31 -18.47
CA ALA A 164 6.54 -31.07 -18.52
C ALA A 164 7.75 -30.16 -18.72
N GLU A 165 7.66 -29.18 -19.63
CA GLU A 165 8.73 -28.21 -19.93
C GLU A 165 8.94 -27.27 -18.73
N GLY A 166 7.86 -26.76 -18.12
CA GLY A 166 7.93 -25.91 -16.96
C GLY A 166 8.59 -26.61 -15.76
N LYS A 167 8.19 -27.84 -15.45
CA LYS A 167 8.82 -28.65 -14.39
C LYS A 167 10.30 -28.95 -14.67
N ALA A 168 10.68 -29.18 -15.92
CA ALA A 168 12.08 -29.40 -16.29
C ALA A 168 12.94 -28.13 -16.12
N MET A 169 12.40 -26.96 -16.44
CA MET A 169 13.06 -25.66 -16.20
C MET A 169 13.20 -25.36 -14.71
N LEU A 170 12.16 -25.52 -13.90
CA LEU A 170 12.20 -25.31 -12.46
C LEU A 170 13.24 -26.22 -11.78
N LYS A 171 13.36 -27.46 -12.23
CA LYS A 171 14.38 -28.40 -11.71
C LYS A 171 15.83 -27.99 -12.06
N ARG A 172 16.03 -27.23 -13.14
CA ARG A 172 17.37 -26.73 -13.51
C ARG A 172 17.74 -25.45 -12.76
N LEU A 173 16.76 -24.63 -12.42
CA LEU A 173 16.94 -23.38 -11.69
C LEU A 173 17.25 -23.61 -10.20
N ASN A 174 16.78 -24.73 -9.63
CA ASN A 174 16.98 -25.08 -8.23
C ASN A 174 18.16 -26.06 -8.00
N ARG A 175 19.13 -26.08 -8.90
CA ARG A 175 20.38 -26.86 -8.78
C ARG A 175 21.55 -25.93 -8.53
#